data_a5926b9de9247ca8a17f43495b750aa0
#
_entry.id   a5926b9de9247ca8a17f43495b750aa0
#
_cell.length_a   1.000
_cell.length_b   1.000
_cell.length_c   1.000
_cell.angle_alpha   90.00
_cell.angle_beta   90.00
_cell.angle_gamma   90.00
#
_symmetry.space_group_name_H-M   'P 1'
#
loop_
_entity.id
_entity.type
_entity.pdbx_description
1 polymer ?
#
loop_
_entity_poly.entity_id
_entity_poly.type
_entity_poly.pdbx_seq_one_letter_code
_entity_poly.pdbx_strand_id
1 'polypeptide(L)'
;MTLNTFGISIFMLSGLCAMGPLSDETEECISCHETETPGIVQDWLSSRHAKTTVLDALEKERVERRVSTENIVEKYMEYVVGCYECHSQNINVHTDNFEHFDYNINIVVSPKDCATCHETEVDEYSHSKKAHAIDILIKNPVYSALVTESLTPHHGKNIEGETCYGCHGTEVSVRGMKTIHTKDGDEIEVPDLANWPNQGVGRINPDGSKGSCTSCHPRHSFSIEVARKPYTCSECHLEPDVPAYNVYKESKHGNMYMSLGSKWNWNEVPWVIGEDFKTPTCATCHNSLVADTEGEIIATRTHDFGSRLWTRLFGLIYSHPQPKDGQTWNLRNKDGLPMPTTFTGELAETGLIDETEQVARKSKMSGVCLSCHSTSWVDGHFRQMEEQNQAADAMVLKATQHLQKAWNSGVANAENPFDEYIERLWIEQWLFYANSARYASAMSGPDYA
;
A
#
# COMPACT_ATOMS: atom_id res chain seq x y z
N MET A 1 -49.18 45.13 23.88
CA MET A 1 -47.94 44.87 24.63
C MET A 1 -47.73 43.35 24.60
N THR A 2 -47.03 42.83 23.61
CA THR A 2 -46.76 41.41 23.43
C THR A 2 -45.24 41.22 23.50
N LEU A 3 -44.77 40.53 24.55
CA LEU A 3 -43.38 40.14 24.72
C LEU A 3 -43.05 39.00 23.79
N ASN A 4 -42.10 39.23 22.90
CA ASN A 4 -41.44 38.17 22.12
C ASN A 4 -40.30 37.58 22.98
N THR A 5 -40.46 36.35 23.41
CA THR A 5 -39.39 35.53 24.00
C THR A 5 -38.56 34.91 22.89
N PHE A 6 -37.31 35.37 22.73
CA PHE A 6 -36.32 34.70 21.90
C PHE A 6 -35.89 33.42 22.60
N GLY A 7 -36.29 32.28 22.06
CA GLY A 7 -35.78 31.00 22.47
C GLY A 7 -34.37 30.77 21.90
N ILE A 8 -33.38 30.71 22.76
CA ILE A 8 -32.04 30.26 22.43
C ILE A 8 -32.11 28.71 22.26
N SER A 9 -32.08 28.24 21.01
CA SER A 9 -31.92 26.83 20.75
C SER A 9 -30.46 26.44 21.03
N ILE A 10 -30.24 25.84 22.20
CA ILE A 10 -29.00 25.13 22.49
C ILE A 10 -29.01 23.86 21.59
N PHE A 11 -28.24 23.88 20.53
CA PHE A 11 -27.91 22.65 19.80
C PHE A 11 -27.03 21.81 20.75
N MET A 12 -27.60 20.77 21.35
CA MET A 12 -26.82 19.76 22.03
C MET A 12 -25.98 19.04 20.96
N LEU A 13 -24.68 19.25 20.99
CA LEU A 13 -23.68 18.37 20.30
C LEU A 13 -23.68 17.04 21.06
N SER A 14 -24.54 16.13 20.65
CA SER A 14 -24.46 14.73 21.05
C SER A 14 -23.47 14.03 20.11
N GLY A 15 -22.27 13.73 20.59
CA GLY A 15 -21.32 12.89 19.88
C GLY A 15 -19.84 13.28 19.93
N LEU A 16 -19.40 14.09 20.91
CA LEU A 16 -17.96 14.18 21.18
C LEU A 16 -17.54 12.90 21.93
N CYS A 17 -17.01 11.90 21.23
CA CYS A 17 -16.04 11.00 21.85
C CYS A 17 -14.94 11.89 22.44
N ALA A 18 -14.68 11.77 23.73
CA ALA A 18 -13.73 12.63 24.43
C ALA A 18 -12.37 12.58 23.71
N MET A 19 -11.91 13.72 23.25
CA MET A 19 -10.55 13.92 22.77
C MET A 19 -9.61 13.76 23.97
N GLY A 20 -8.45 13.15 23.78
CA GLY A 20 -7.43 13.06 24.83
C GLY A 20 -6.72 14.41 25.05
N PRO A 21 -5.84 14.51 26.05
CA PRO A 21 -5.10 15.73 26.33
C PRO A 21 -4.17 16.10 25.15
N LEU A 22 -4.15 17.39 24.80
CA LEU A 22 -3.34 17.98 23.75
C LEU A 22 -2.05 18.56 24.33
N SER A 23 -0.98 18.59 23.51
CA SER A 23 0.13 19.50 23.76
C SER A 23 -0.29 20.95 23.46
N ASP A 24 0.37 21.91 24.09
CA ASP A 24 0.11 23.33 23.86
C ASP A 24 0.29 23.67 22.36
N GLU A 25 1.31 23.11 21.72
CA GLU A 25 1.62 23.31 20.31
C GLU A 25 0.51 22.80 19.39
N THR A 26 -0.03 21.61 19.66
CA THR A 26 -1.15 21.06 18.86
C THR A 26 -2.43 21.86 19.09
N GLU A 27 -2.69 22.36 20.31
CA GLU A 27 -3.84 23.22 20.61
C GLU A 27 -3.77 24.54 19.81
N GLU A 28 -2.60 25.17 19.72
CA GLU A 28 -2.36 26.35 18.88
C GLU A 28 -2.58 26.05 17.40
N CYS A 29 -2.08 24.93 16.88
CA CYS A 29 -2.32 24.52 15.50
C CYS A 29 -3.83 24.41 15.21
N ILE A 30 -4.58 23.75 16.10
CA ILE A 30 -6.03 23.54 15.91
C ILE A 30 -6.77 24.87 15.92
N SER A 31 -6.40 25.82 16.78
CA SER A 31 -7.09 27.10 16.93
C SER A 31 -7.21 27.89 15.62
N CYS A 32 -6.22 27.75 14.72
CA CYS A 32 -6.23 28.34 13.40
C CYS A 32 -6.79 27.37 12.34
N HIS A 33 -6.31 26.11 12.33
CA HIS A 33 -6.64 25.14 11.30
C HIS A 33 -8.10 24.65 11.34
N GLU A 34 -8.83 24.79 12.47
CA GLU A 34 -10.28 24.55 12.51
C GLU A 34 -11.07 25.49 11.58
N THR A 35 -10.49 26.67 11.25
CA THR A 35 -11.06 27.63 10.32
C THR A 35 -10.41 27.48 8.94
N GLU A 36 -9.08 27.41 8.84
CA GLU A 36 -8.36 27.36 7.57
C GLU A 36 -8.54 26.05 6.82
N THR A 37 -8.41 24.91 7.52
CA THR A 37 -8.51 23.58 6.96
C THR A 37 -9.41 22.64 7.77
N PRO A 38 -10.71 22.99 7.95
CA PRO A 38 -11.61 22.26 8.85
C PRO A 38 -11.74 20.77 8.54
N GLY A 39 -11.63 20.35 7.29
CA GLY A 39 -11.67 18.95 6.90
C GLY A 39 -10.50 18.14 7.46
N ILE A 40 -9.30 18.72 7.50
CA ILE A 40 -8.11 18.08 8.08
C ILE A 40 -8.30 17.87 9.59
N VAL A 41 -8.78 18.89 10.28
CA VAL A 41 -9.05 18.82 11.73
C VAL A 41 -10.14 17.79 12.03
N GLN A 42 -11.23 17.74 11.24
CA GLN A 42 -12.30 16.76 11.42
C GLN A 42 -11.83 15.32 11.18
N ASP A 43 -11.02 15.10 10.16
CA ASP A 43 -10.43 13.79 9.88
C ASP A 43 -9.54 13.34 11.05
N TRP A 44 -8.66 14.22 11.54
CA TRP A 44 -7.82 13.93 12.70
C TRP A 44 -8.65 13.65 13.96
N LEU A 45 -9.66 14.44 14.28
CA LEU A 45 -10.59 14.22 15.41
C LEU A 45 -11.28 12.86 15.32
N SER A 46 -11.52 12.34 14.12
CA SER A 46 -12.09 11.00 13.91
C SER A 46 -11.10 9.87 14.21
N SER A 47 -9.81 10.16 14.16
CA SER A 47 -8.72 9.20 14.30
C SER A 47 -8.57 8.68 15.73
N ARG A 48 -7.82 7.58 15.88
CA ARG A 48 -7.39 7.11 17.21
C ARG A 48 -6.26 7.96 17.77
N HIS A 49 -5.49 8.62 16.91
CA HIS A 49 -4.44 9.53 17.34
C HIS A 49 -4.99 10.69 18.18
N ALA A 50 -6.18 11.18 17.88
CA ALA A 50 -6.83 12.22 18.67
C ALA A 50 -7.48 11.73 19.99
N LYS A 51 -7.57 10.42 20.23
CA LYS A 51 -8.39 9.83 21.30
C LYS A 51 -7.60 9.00 22.30
N THR A 52 -6.38 8.62 21.97
CA THR A 52 -5.58 7.69 22.77
C THR A 52 -4.21 8.29 22.96
N THR A 53 -3.81 8.50 24.22
CA THR A 53 -2.46 8.95 24.54
C THR A 53 -1.44 7.87 24.20
N VAL A 54 -0.18 8.26 24.05
CA VAL A 54 0.90 7.30 23.82
C VAL A 54 1.01 6.33 24.99
N LEU A 55 0.87 6.83 26.22
CA LEU A 55 0.89 6.03 27.45
C LEU A 55 -0.23 4.97 27.43
N ASP A 56 -1.48 5.38 27.22
CA ASP A 56 -2.62 4.45 27.15
C ASP A 56 -2.45 3.38 26.05
N ALA A 57 -1.80 3.76 24.94
CA ALA A 57 -1.52 2.83 23.86
C ALA A 57 -0.47 1.79 24.25
N LEU A 58 0.55 2.18 25.04
CA LEU A 58 1.60 1.29 25.54
C LEU A 58 1.14 0.39 26.69
N GLU A 59 0.15 0.79 27.48
CA GLU A 59 -0.42 0.00 28.57
C GLU A 59 -1.29 -1.18 28.08
N LYS A 60 -1.73 -1.16 26.82
CA LYS A 60 -2.49 -2.27 26.25
C LYS A 60 -1.67 -3.55 26.15
N GLU A 61 -2.37 -4.68 26.22
CA GLU A 61 -1.77 -5.99 25.92
C GLU A 61 -1.04 -5.96 24.58
N ARG A 62 0.11 -6.62 24.50
CA ARG A 62 0.99 -6.57 23.32
C ARG A 62 0.25 -6.95 22.03
N VAL A 63 -0.67 -7.89 22.09
CA VAL A 63 -1.46 -8.36 20.94
C VAL A 63 -2.47 -7.30 20.45
N GLU A 64 -2.99 -6.46 21.36
CA GLU A 64 -3.93 -5.39 21.05
C GLU A 64 -3.23 -4.06 20.69
N ARG A 65 -1.95 -3.96 21.04
CA ARG A 65 -1.16 -2.76 20.88
C ARG A 65 -0.97 -2.39 19.40
N ARG A 66 -1.21 -1.14 19.07
CA ARG A 66 -1.01 -0.60 17.71
C ARG A 66 0.29 0.20 17.58
N VAL A 67 0.93 0.51 18.68
CA VAL A 67 2.26 1.12 18.77
C VAL A 67 3.27 0.01 18.94
N SER A 68 4.34 0.02 18.16
CA SER A 68 5.38 -1.02 18.19
C SER A 68 6.68 -0.56 18.83
N THR A 69 6.97 0.75 18.83
CA THR A 69 8.13 1.32 19.51
C THR A 69 7.95 1.27 21.02
N GLU A 70 8.91 0.71 21.73
CA GLU A 70 8.85 0.56 23.21
C GLU A 70 9.42 1.79 23.93
N ASN A 71 10.40 2.47 23.34
CA ASN A 71 11.12 3.59 23.94
C ASN A 71 10.76 4.91 23.26
N ILE A 72 9.53 5.36 23.45
CA ILE A 72 9.07 6.66 22.95
C ILE A 72 9.54 7.76 23.90
N VAL A 73 9.89 8.91 23.34
CA VAL A 73 10.38 10.08 24.11
C VAL A 73 9.31 10.53 25.12
N GLU A 74 9.73 10.73 26.39
CA GLU A 74 8.87 11.05 27.53
C GLU A 74 7.90 12.20 27.26
N LYS A 75 8.34 13.24 26.55
CA LYS A 75 7.52 14.41 26.20
C LYS A 75 6.23 14.10 25.43
N TYR A 76 6.12 12.93 24.79
CA TYR A 76 4.92 12.53 24.02
C TYR A 76 3.95 11.65 24.83
N MET A 77 4.35 11.14 26.00
CA MET A 77 3.64 10.08 26.70
C MET A 77 2.23 10.49 27.16
N GLU A 78 2.09 11.69 27.68
CA GLU A 78 0.86 12.16 28.33
C GLU A 78 -0.15 12.78 27.34
N TYR A 79 0.25 12.98 26.07
CA TYR A 79 -0.57 13.63 25.05
C TYR A 79 -1.04 12.64 23.99
N VAL A 80 -2.10 13.05 23.30
CA VAL A 80 -2.48 12.42 22.03
C VAL A 80 -1.51 12.84 20.92
N VAL A 81 -1.46 12.05 19.83
CA VAL A 81 -0.59 12.38 18.70
C VAL A 81 -1.32 13.36 17.78
N GLY A 82 -1.00 14.64 17.89
CA GLY A 82 -1.63 15.72 17.16
C GLY A 82 -0.84 16.22 15.96
N CYS A 83 -1.13 17.45 15.57
CA CYS A 83 -0.52 18.09 14.41
C CYS A 83 1.01 18.22 14.59
N TYR A 84 1.40 18.82 15.71
CA TYR A 84 2.81 19.10 16.00
C TYR A 84 3.61 17.80 16.18
N GLU A 85 3.06 16.79 16.85
CA GLU A 85 3.73 15.52 17.11
C GLU A 85 4.07 14.76 15.82
N CYS A 86 3.35 15.00 14.72
CA CYS A 86 3.64 14.43 13.42
C CYS A 86 4.51 15.35 12.54
N HIS A 87 4.16 16.64 12.48
CA HIS A 87 4.77 17.58 11.53
C HIS A 87 6.09 18.18 12.00
N SER A 88 6.48 17.99 13.27
CA SER A 88 7.75 18.46 13.84
C SER A 88 8.84 17.38 13.95
N GLN A 89 8.59 16.16 13.40
CA GLN A 89 9.56 15.08 13.46
C GLN A 89 10.71 15.29 12.47
N ASN A 90 11.91 14.85 12.85
CA ASN A 90 13.08 14.76 11.96
C ASN A 90 13.38 16.03 11.13
N ILE A 91 13.02 17.20 11.63
CA ILE A 91 13.10 18.49 10.92
C ILE A 91 14.44 18.77 10.23
N ASN A 92 15.55 18.27 10.79
CA ASN A 92 16.90 18.50 10.25
C ASN A 92 17.20 17.73 8.96
N VAL A 93 16.38 16.74 8.58
CA VAL A 93 16.57 15.95 7.36
C VAL A 93 15.49 16.21 6.32
N HIS A 94 14.43 16.92 6.70
CA HIS A 94 13.36 17.31 5.79
C HIS A 94 13.74 18.55 4.98
N THR A 95 13.77 18.43 3.65
CA THR A 95 14.00 19.58 2.76
C THR A 95 12.77 20.49 2.64
N ASP A 96 11.60 20.01 3.01
CA ASP A 96 10.33 20.75 3.09
C ASP A 96 10.04 21.34 4.48
N ASN A 97 11.05 21.33 5.37
CA ASN A 97 10.97 22.01 6.65
C ASN A 97 10.94 23.53 6.46
N PHE A 98 10.07 24.22 7.16
CA PHE A 98 9.97 25.66 7.16
C PHE A 98 9.42 26.19 8.49
N GLU A 99 9.67 27.46 8.76
CA GLU A 99 9.08 28.14 9.91
C GLU A 99 7.64 28.55 9.58
N HIS A 100 6.71 28.11 10.43
CA HIS A 100 5.29 28.41 10.33
C HIS A 100 4.81 28.92 11.69
N PHE A 101 4.61 30.21 11.80
CA PHE A 101 4.38 30.90 13.08
C PHE A 101 5.34 30.38 14.15
N ASP A 102 6.13 30.65 14.74
CA ASP A 102 7.11 30.22 15.75
C ASP A 102 7.48 28.71 15.77
N TYR A 103 6.92 27.88 14.88
CA TYR A 103 7.19 26.44 14.80
C TYR A 103 7.92 26.05 13.51
N ASN A 104 8.90 25.15 13.64
CA ASN A 104 9.51 24.49 12.49
C ASN A 104 8.74 23.20 12.20
N ILE A 105 8.13 23.10 11.00
CA ILE A 105 7.30 21.98 10.60
C ILE A 105 7.62 21.49 9.20
N ASN A 106 7.30 20.22 8.93
CA ASN A 106 7.36 19.58 7.63
C ASN A 106 5.96 19.49 7.03
N ILE A 107 5.80 19.74 5.73
CA ILE A 107 4.50 19.49 5.06
C ILE A 107 4.26 17.99 4.89
N VAL A 108 5.28 17.24 4.50
CA VAL A 108 5.19 15.82 4.19
C VAL A 108 5.62 14.98 5.39
N VAL A 109 4.67 14.37 6.06
CA VAL A 109 4.98 13.34 7.08
C VAL A 109 5.39 12.06 6.36
N SER A 110 6.57 11.56 6.66
CA SER A 110 7.23 10.44 6.02
C SER A 110 7.13 9.14 6.84
N PRO A 111 7.47 7.97 6.28
CA PRO A 111 7.59 6.75 7.08
C PRO A 111 8.58 6.89 8.24
N LYS A 112 9.64 7.70 8.10
CA LYS A 112 10.64 7.92 9.13
C LYS A 112 10.07 8.66 10.36
N ASP A 113 9.12 9.57 10.13
CA ASP A 113 8.42 10.25 11.21
C ASP A 113 7.47 9.30 11.93
N CYS A 114 6.76 8.45 11.16
CA CYS A 114 5.89 7.41 11.72
C CYS A 114 6.68 6.41 12.59
N ALA A 115 7.96 6.13 12.26
CA ALA A 115 8.82 5.20 12.99
C ALA A 115 9.05 5.59 14.45
N THR A 116 8.86 6.85 14.83
CA THR A 116 8.92 7.32 16.23
C THR A 116 8.00 6.48 17.14
N CYS A 117 6.85 6.02 16.62
CA CYS A 117 5.88 5.20 17.36
C CYS A 117 5.61 3.84 16.69
N HIS A 118 5.89 3.68 15.38
CA HIS A 118 5.56 2.53 14.55
C HIS A 118 6.82 1.91 13.91
N GLU A 119 7.87 1.67 14.71
CA GLU A 119 9.18 1.21 14.24
C GLU A 119 9.09 -0.12 13.47
N THR A 120 8.38 -1.10 14.02
CA THR A 120 8.22 -2.43 13.39
C THR A 120 7.51 -2.34 12.05
N GLU A 121 6.43 -1.57 11.98
CA GLU A 121 5.64 -1.40 10.75
C GLU A 121 6.46 -0.72 9.66
N VAL A 122 7.27 0.27 10.02
CA VAL A 122 8.15 0.98 9.09
C VAL A 122 9.29 0.08 8.62
N ASP A 123 9.92 -0.67 9.52
CA ASP A 123 10.97 -1.62 9.18
C ASP A 123 10.46 -2.68 8.20
N GLU A 124 9.36 -3.38 8.52
CA GLU A 124 8.75 -4.38 7.65
C GLU A 124 8.33 -3.80 6.28
N TYR A 125 7.77 -2.59 6.28
CA TYR A 125 7.39 -1.91 5.04
C TYR A 125 8.61 -1.59 4.19
N SER A 126 9.70 -1.12 4.81
CA SER A 126 10.95 -0.74 4.12
C SER A 126 11.59 -1.90 3.36
N HIS A 127 11.39 -3.14 3.82
CA HIS A 127 11.85 -4.36 3.16
C HIS A 127 10.89 -4.87 2.08
N SER A 128 9.67 -4.34 2.04
CA SER A 128 8.66 -4.75 1.06
C SER A 128 8.92 -4.18 -0.33
N LYS A 129 8.42 -4.85 -1.37
CA LYS A 129 8.45 -4.34 -2.75
C LYS A 129 7.65 -3.04 -2.92
N LYS A 130 6.72 -2.76 -2.03
CA LYS A 130 5.91 -1.53 -2.06
C LYS A 130 6.76 -0.29 -1.79
N ALA A 131 7.62 -0.32 -0.79
CA ALA A 131 8.54 0.79 -0.50
C ALA A 131 9.48 1.10 -1.67
N HIS A 132 9.78 0.09 -2.48
CA HIS A 132 10.69 0.19 -3.62
C HIS A 132 9.98 0.26 -4.98
N ALA A 133 8.68 0.50 -5.01
CA ALA A 133 7.89 0.41 -6.24
C ALA A 133 8.38 1.37 -7.34
N ILE A 134 8.75 2.59 -7.00
CA ILE A 134 9.34 3.55 -7.96
C ILE A 134 10.71 3.08 -8.47
N ASP A 135 11.57 2.61 -7.57
CA ASP A 135 12.91 2.14 -7.95
C ASP A 135 12.85 0.96 -8.94
N ILE A 136 11.86 0.08 -8.78
CA ILE A 136 11.66 -1.05 -9.70
C ILE A 136 11.43 -0.55 -11.13
N LEU A 137 10.69 0.55 -11.29
CA LEU A 137 10.43 1.12 -12.61
C LEU A 137 11.66 1.81 -13.20
N ILE A 138 12.38 2.61 -12.41
CA ILE A 138 13.47 3.45 -12.93
C ILE A 138 14.83 2.73 -13.00
N LYS A 139 15.06 1.74 -12.14
CA LYS A 139 16.34 1.00 -12.07
C LYS A 139 16.35 -0.29 -12.88
N ASN A 140 15.19 -0.75 -13.34
CA ASN A 140 15.10 -1.89 -14.25
C ASN A 140 14.92 -1.38 -15.68
N PRO A 141 15.89 -1.56 -16.58
CA PRO A 141 15.81 -1.02 -17.93
C PRO A 141 14.64 -1.57 -18.75
N VAL A 142 14.19 -2.81 -18.48
CA VAL A 142 13.04 -3.41 -19.16
C VAL A 142 11.74 -2.70 -18.70
N TYR A 143 11.56 -2.48 -17.39
CA TYR A 143 10.39 -1.73 -16.91
C TYR A 143 10.45 -0.26 -17.32
N SER A 144 11.63 0.35 -17.31
CA SER A 144 11.81 1.73 -17.76
C SER A 144 11.42 1.90 -19.24
N ALA A 145 11.79 0.94 -20.10
CA ALA A 145 11.39 0.94 -21.51
C ALA A 145 9.86 0.81 -21.65
N LEU A 146 9.22 -0.10 -20.89
CA LEU A 146 7.77 -0.26 -20.90
C LEU A 146 7.04 1.01 -20.45
N VAL A 147 7.53 1.66 -19.39
CA VAL A 147 6.98 2.95 -18.94
C VAL A 147 7.11 4.01 -20.03
N THR A 148 8.28 4.12 -20.65
CA THR A 148 8.53 5.10 -21.73
C THR A 148 7.57 4.89 -22.89
N GLU A 149 7.40 3.67 -23.37
CA GLU A 149 6.46 3.35 -24.45
C GLU A 149 5.01 3.62 -24.06
N SER A 150 4.63 3.37 -22.82
CA SER A 150 3.26 3.67 -22.33
C SER A 150 2.95 5.18 -22.28
N LEU A 151 3.97 6.03 -22.11
CA LEU A 151 3.83 7.48 -22.05
C LEU A 151 3.90 8.16 -23.42
N THR A 152 4.65 7.59 -24.36
CA THR A 152 4.98 8.22 -25.66
C THR A 152 3.78 8.48 -26.58
N PRO A 153 2.76 7.60 -26.70
CA PRO A 153 1.68 7.79 -27.69
C PRO A 153 0.68 8.88 -27.30
N HIS A 154 0.67 9.32 -26.10
CA HIS A 154 -0.56 9.88 -25.57
C HIS A 154 -0.55 11.37 -25.27
N HIS A 155 0.36 12.22 -25.74
CA HIS A 155 -0.14 13.61 -25.63
C HIS A 155 0.81 14.78 -25.44
N GLY A 156 2.10 14.61 -25.35
CA GLY A 156 2.98 15.78 -25.10
C GLY A 156 2.68 16.49 -23.76
N LYS A 157 1.86 15.88 -22.90
CA LYS A 157 1.60 16.31 -21.52
C LYS A 157 2.39 15.44 -20.58
N ASN A 158 3.01 16.02 -19.58
CA ASN A 158 3.64 15.29 -18.49
C ASN A 158 2.54 14.69 -17.61
N ILE A 159 2.22 13.41 -17.81
CA ILE A 159 1.23 12.64 -17.05
C ILE A 159 1.90 11.59 -16.13
N GLU A 160 3.18 11.75 -15.85
CA GLU A 160 3.94 10.78 -15.05
C GLU A 160 3.28 10.42 -13.73
N GLY A 161 2.72 11.42 -13.01
CA GLY A 161 2.01 11.21 -11.77
C GLY A 161 0.63 10.55 -11.90
N GLU A 162 0.08 10.47 -13.12
CA GLU A 162 -1.27 9.95 -13.39
C GLU A 162 -1.26 8.54 -14.02
N THR A 163 -0.08 8.00 -14.33
CA THR A 163 0.12 6.68 -14.95
C THR A 163 0.78 5.70 -13.97
N CYS A 164 1.83 5.04 -14.38
CA CYS A 164 2.58 4.09 -13.55
C CYS A 164 3.00 4.69 -12.19
N TYR A 165 3.43 5.95 -12.19
CA TYR A 165 3.89 6.65 -10.99
C TYR A 165 2.74 7.06 -10.04
N GLY A 166 1.48 7.07 -10.48
CA GLY A 166 0.32 7.25 -9.60
C GLY A 166 0.26 6.16 -8.53
N CYS A 167 0.51 4.90 -8.93
CA CYS A 167 0.55 3.74 -8.04
C CYS A 167 1.94 3.49 -7.44
N HIS A 168 3.00 3.61 -8.25
CA HIS A 168 4.37 3.28 -7.85
C HIS A 168 5.06 4.38 -7.05
N GLY A 169 4.59 5.63 -7.13
CA GLY A 169 5.14 6.78 -6.43
C GLY A 169 5.97 7.69 -7.33
N THR A 170 6.12 8.92 -6.89
CA THR A 170 7.00 9.95 -7.47
C THR A 170 8.00 10.42 -6.44
N GLU A 171 9.03 11.14 -6.86
CA GLU A 171 9.89 11.89 -5.96
C GLU A 171 9.23 13.24 -5.65
N VAL A 172 8.94 13.48 -4.36
CA VAL A 172 8.46 14.79 -3.87
C VAL A 172 9.66 15.64 -3.50
N SER A 173 9.83 16.76 -4.18
CA SER A 173 10.96 17.67 -3.98
C SER A 173 10.51 19.11 -3.82
N VAL A 174 11.34 19.92 -3.15
CA VAL A 174 11.10 21.35 -2.95
C VAL A 174 11.66 22.12 -4.13
N ARG A 175 10.82 22.89 -4.84
CA ARG A 175 11.22 23.78 -5.95
C ARG A 175 11.61 25.18 -5.50
N GLY A 176 11.26 25.55 -4.27
CA GLY A 176 11.43 26.87 -3.69
C GLY A 176 10.30 27.17 -2.71
N MET A 177 10.09 28.44 -2.42
CA MET A 177 8.98 28.90 -1.59
C MET A 177 7.88 29.51 -2.49
N LYS A 178 6.64 29.46 -2.02
CA LYS A 178 5.49 30.14 -2.63
C LYS A 178 4.67 30.83 -1.56
N THR A 179 4.08 31.95 -1.90
CA THR A 179 3.15 32.67 -1.03
C THR A 179 1.75 32.08 -1.19
N ILE A 180 1.09 31.80 -0.09
CA ILE A 180 -0.34 31.48 -0.01
C ILE A 180 -1.05 32.54 0.83
N HIS A 181 -2.37 32.67 0.65
CA HIS A 181 -3.20 33.56 1.45
C HIS A 181 -4.13 32.74 2.36
N THR A 182 -4.19 33.11 3.62
CA THR A 182 -5.17 32.58 4.56
C THR A 182 -6.57 33.10 4.24
N LYS A 183 -7.61 32.53 4.84
CA LYS A 183 -8.98 33.04 4.70
C LYS A 183 -9.15 34.44 5.27
N ASP A 184 -8.36 34.81 6.24
CA ASP A 184 -8.35 36.12 6.88
C ASP A 184 -7.51 37.14 6.08
N GLY A 185 -6.80 36.69 5.03
CA GLY A 185 -6.05 37.50 4.09
C GLY A 185 -4.57 37.69 4.43
N ASP A 186 -4.04 36.99 5.42
CA ASP A 186 -2.61 37.00 5.74
C ASP A 186 -1.82 36.25 4.65
N GLU A 187 -0.62 36.72 4.38
CA GLU A 187 0.33 36.10 3.46
C GLU A 187 1.31 35.21 4.21
N ILE A 188 1.41 33.95 3.80
CA ILE A 188 2.31 32.95 4.40
C ILE A 188 3.19 32.35 3.30
N GLU A 189 4.50 32.27 3.55
CA GLU A 189 5.42 31.56 2.68
C GLU A 189 5.49 30.08 3.07
N VAL A 190 5.26 29.20 2.10
CA VAL A 190 5.30 27.73 2.28
C VAL A 190 6.15 27.09 1.19
N PRO A 191 6.76 25.92 1.43
CA PRO A 191 7.46 25.16 0.40
C PRO A 191 6.58 24.86 -0.82
N ASP A 192 7.09 25.16 -2.02
CA ASP A 192 6.46 24.73 -3.28
C ASP A 192 6.94 23.32 -3.64
N LEU A 193 6.08 22.35 -3.46
CA LEU A 193 6.39 20.93 -3.62
C LEU A 193 6.08 20.46 -5.05
N ALA A 194 7.09 19.91 -5.73
CA ALA A 194 6.89 19.15 -6.96
C ALA A 194 6.27 17.79 -6.65
N ASN A 195 5.39 17.33 -7.54
CA ASN A 195 4.75 16.01 -7.46
C ASN A 195 3.97 15.73 -6.15
N TRP A 196 3.51 16.77 -5.50
CA TRP A 196 2.67 16.68 -4.31
C TRP A 196 1.27 17.22 -4.59
N PRO A 197 0.21 16.57 -4.10
CA PRO A 197 0.22 15.30 -3.35
C PRO A 197 0.37 14.07 -4.28
N ASN A 198 1.22 13.11 -3.89
CA ASN A 198 1.30 11.80 -4.50
C ASN A 198 1.12 10.72 -3.43
N GLN A 199 0.31 9.70 -3.70
CA GLN A 199 -0.02 8.61 -2.77
C GLN A 199 0.54 7.26 -3.22
N GLY A 200 1.37 7.23 -4.24
CA GLY A 200 2.00 6.00 -4.70
C GLY A 200 2.85 5.35 -3.62
N VAL A 201 2.75 4.02 -3.51
CA VAL A 201 3.32 3.25 -2.39
C VAL A 201 4.83 3.37 -2.24
N GLY A 202 5.57 3.64 -3.32
CA GLY A 202 7.03 3.83 -3.32
C GLY A 202 7.48 5.29 -3.37
N ARG A 203 6.61 6.25 -3.00
CA ARG A 203 6.96 7.67 -2.99
C ARG A 203 8.31 7.92 -2.31
N ILE A 204 9.14 8.75 -2.94
CA ILE A 204 10.37 9.27 -2.32
C ILE A 204 9.99 10.60 -1.65
N ASN A 205 10.24 10.70 -0.36
CA ASN A 205 9.84 11.82 0.47
C ASN A 205 10.96 12.88 0.56
N PRO A 206 10.64 14.13 0.98
CA PRO A 206 11.65 15.21 1.10
C PRO A 206 12.81 14.91 2.05
N ASP A 207 12.65 13.97 2.98
CA ASP A 207 13.70 13.46 3.87
C ASP A 207 14.52 12.30 3.27
N GLY A 208 14.27 11.94 2.01
CA GLY A 208 14.90 10.84 1.28
C GLY A 208 14.36 9.44 1.64
N SER A 209 13.44 9.34 2.59
CA SER A 209 12.80 8.05 2.92
C SER A 209 11.85 7.60 1.81
N LYS A 210 11.58 6.29 1.73
CA LYS A 210 10.75 5.70 0.70
C LYS A 210 9.49 5.11 1.30
N GLY A 211 8.39 5.34 0.62
CA GLY A 211 7.10 4.78 0.99
C GLY A 211 6.04 5.81 1.32
N SER A 212 4.81 5.34 1.38
CA SER A 212 3.66 6.15 1.75
C SER A 212 2.70 5.34 2.59
N CYS A 213 2.78 5.49 3.90
CA CYS A 213 1.82 4.87 4.85
C CYS A 213 0.39 5.32 4.53
N THR A 214 0.27 6.56 4.04
CA THR A 214 -1.01 7.18 3.68
C THR A 214 -1.63 6.69 2.38
N SER A 215 -0.94 5.80 1.65
CA SER A 215 -1.57 5.04 0.55
C SER A 215 -2.66 4.08 1.03
N CYS A 216 -2.55 3.59 2.28
CA CYS A 216 -3.50 2.67 2.88
C CYS A 216 -4.22 3.27 4.10
N HIS A 217 -3.55 4.11 4.86
CA HIS A 217 -4.09 4.81 6.03
C HIS A 217 -4.35 6.27 5.68
N PRO A 218 -5.61 6.65 5.32
CA PRO A 218 -5.89 8.01 4.82
C PRO A 218 -5.44 9.10 5.80
N ARG A 219 -4.80 10.13 5.28
CA ARG A 219 -4.51 11.36 6.04
C ARG A 219 -5.85 12.01 6.40
N HIS A 220 -6.06 12.42 7.52
CA HIS A 220 -5.50 12.49 8.85
C HIS A 220 -6.26 11.55 9.79
N SER A 221 -7.22 10.77 9.23
CA SER A 221 -8.04 9.82 9.97
C SER A 221 -7.29 8.55 10.36
N PHE A 222 -6.23 8.18 9.61
CA PHE A 222 -5.39 6.98 9.82
C PHE A 222 -6.21 5.71 10.10
N SER A 223 -7.32 5.56 9.40
CA SER A 223 -8.32 4.53 9.64
C SER A 223 -7.80 3.14 9.32
N ILE A 224 -7.84 2.23 10.29
CA ILE A 224 -7.57 0.80 10.07
C ILE A 224 -8.73 0.14 9.30
N GLU A 225 -9.95 0.65 9.47
CA GLU A 225 -11.12 0.21 8.70
C GLU A 225 -10.88 0.39 7.20
N VAL A 226 -10.44 1.58 6.79
CA VAL A 226 -10.14 1.86 5.37
C VAL A 226 -9.01 0.97 4.89
N ALA A 227 -7.92 0.83 5.67
CA ALA A 227 -6.78 -0.02 5.30
C ALA A 227 -7.14 -1.51 5.13
N ARG A 228 -8.17 -2.01 5.84
CA ARG A 228 -8.65 -3.39 5.75
C ARG A 228 -9.64 -3.64 4.61
N LYS A 229 -10.31 -2.59 4.12
CA LYS A 229 -11.28 -2.72 3.03
C LYS A 229 -10.59 -3.02 1.70
N PRO A 230 -11.08 -3.97 0.91
CA PRO A 230 -10.52 -4.28 -0.41
C PRO A 230 -10.46 -3.10 -1.36
N TYR A 231 -11.33 -2.12 -1.21
CA TYR A 231 -11.35 -0.89 -1.98
C TYR A 231 -9.99 -0.16 -1.91
N THR A 232 -9.36 -0.07 -0.74
CA THR A 232 -8.04 0.56 -0.59
C THR A 232 -6.97 -0.11 -1.46
N CYS A 233 -7.04 -1.44 -1.60
CA CYS A 233 -6.13 -2.17 -2.48
C CYS A 233 -6.43 -1.92 -3.96
N SER A 234 -7.72 -1.68 -4.30
CA SER A 234 -8.16 -1.43 -5.68
C SER A 234 -7.65 -0.13 -6.27
N GLU A 235 -7.16 0.81 -5.46
CA GLU A 235 -6.53 2.04 -5.97
C GLU A 235 -5.31 1.76 -6.87
N CYS A 236 -4.68 0.58 -6.69
CA CYS A 236 -3.51 0.16 -7.45
C CYS A 236 -3.63 -1.26 -8.03
N HIS A 237 -4.41 -2.15 -7.41
CA HIS A 237 -4.54 -3.56 -7.81
C HIS A 237 -5.82 -3.79 -8.63
N LEU A 238 -5.85 -3.26 -9.86
CA LEU A 238 -6.98 -3.32 -10.79
C LEU A 238 -6.52 -3.63 -12.23
N GLU A 239 -7.49 -3.94 -13.09
CA GLU A 239 -7.25 -4.19 -14.52
C GLU A 239 -6.59 -2.98 -15.21
N PRO A 240 -5.83 -3.24 -16.31
CA PRO A 240 -5.70 -4.55 -17.00
C PRO A 240 -4.53 -5.41 -16.49
N ASP A 241 -3.54 -4.84 -15.82
CA ASP A 241 -2.25 -5.48 -15.53
C ASP A 241 -2.20 -6.18 -14.16
N VAL A 242 -2.91 -5.66 -13.16
CA VAL A 242 -2.93 -6.21 -11.79
C VAL A 242 -4.36 -6.48 -11.31
N PRO A 243 -5.14 -7.36 -11.94
CA PRO A 243 -6.59 -7.48 -11.77
C PRO A 243 -7.00 -8.15 -10.44
N ALA A 244 -6.22 -7.98 -9.37
CA ALA A 244 -6.46 -8.65 -8.09
C ALA A 244 -7.83 -8.28 -7.47
N TYR A 245 -8.18 -6.99 -7.50
CA TYR A 245 -9.47 -6.55 -6.98
C TYR A 245 -10.63 -7.02 -7.85
N ASN A 246 -10.47 -6.99 -9.20
CA ASN A 246 -11.50 -7.45 -10.13
C ASN A 246 -11.83 -8.92 -9.90
N VAL A 247 -10.81 -9.76 -9.81
CA VAL A 247 -10.95 -11.19 -9.48
C VAL A 247 -11.58 -11.40 -8.10
N TYR A 248 -11.09 -10.67 -7.08
CA TYR A 248 -11.66 -10.76 -5.72
C TYR A 248 -13.15 -10.40 -5.72
N LYS A 249 -13.53 -9.31 -6.38
CA LYS A 249 -14.92 -8.86 -6.46
C LYS A 249 -15.87 -9.92 -7.02
N GLU A 250 -15.43 -10.68 -8.02
CA GLU A 250 -16.20 -11.76 -8.63
C GLU A 250 -16.16 -13.07 -7.81
N SER A 251 -15.22 -13.20 -6.87
CA SER A 251 -15.12 -14.37 -6.00
C SER A 251 -16.28 -14.47 -5.00
N LYS A 252 -16.49 -15.67 -4.43
CA LYS A 252 -17.45 -15.85 -3.31
C LYS A 252 -17.07 -15.02 -2.09
N HIS A 253 -15.76 -14.84 -1.82
CA HIS A 253 -15.28 -13.98 -0.74
C HIS A 253 -15.67 -12.51 -0.98
N GLY A 254 -15.46 -12.00 -2.17
CA GLY A 254 -15.83 -10.63 -2.54
C GLY A 254 -17.35 -10.40 -2.50
N ASN A 255 -18.14 -11.34 -3.02
CA ASN A 255 -19.59 -11.27 -2.96
C ASN A 255 -20.12 -11.21 -1.52
N MET A 256 -19.56 -12.04 -0.62
CA MET A 256 -19.93 -12.03 0.81
C MET A 256 -19.49 -10.72 1.48
N TYR A 257 -18.28 -10.22 1.18
CA TYR A 257 -17.83 -8.92 1.67
C TYR A 257 -18.77 -7.79 1.24
N MET A 258 -19.12 -7.72 -0.04
CA MET A 258 -20.01 -6.68 -0.56
C MET A 258 -21.42 -6.74 0.08
N SER A 259 -21.89 -7.93 0.43
CA SER A 259 -23.20 -8.12 1.04
C SER A 259 -23.23 -7.87 2.55
N LEU A 260 -22.15 -8.15 3.27
CA LEU A 260 -22.12 -8.19 4.73
C LEU A 260 -21.13 -7.22 5.36
N GLY A 261 -20.17 -6.70 4.63
CA GLY A 261 -19.04 -5.93 5.17
C GLY A 261 -19.44 -4.66 5.91
N SER A 262 -20.61 -4.08 5.61
CA SER A 262 -21.12 -2.91 6.36
C SER A 262 -21.50 -3.21 7.81
N LYS A 263 -21.57 -4.50 8.19
CA LYS A 263 -21.96 -4.98 9.52
C LYS A 263 -20.76 -5.48 10.33
N TRP A 264 -19.53 -5.38 9.80
CA TRP A 264 -18.33 -5.91 10.42
C TRP A 264 -17.70 -4.94 11.42
N ASN A 265 -17.00 -5.48 12.41
CA ASN A 265 -16.22 -4.72 13.38
C ASN A 265 -14.81 -4.48 12.80
N TRP A 266 -14.68 -3.45 11.99
CA TRP A 266 -13.44 -3.18 11.26
C TRP A 266 -12.26 -2.75 12.13
N ASN A 267 -12.52 -2.23 13.32
CA ASN A 267 -11.54 -1.58 14.16
C ASN A 267 -10.94 -2.46 15.27
N GLU A 268 -11.38 -3.70 15.41
CA GLU A 268 -10.88 -4.60 16.45
C GLU A 268 -9.48 -5.14 16.15
N VAL A 269 -8.67 -5.34 17.21
CA VAL A 269 -7.31 -5.89 17.14
C VAL A 269 -7.10 -6.76 18.38
N PRO A 270 -6.83 -8.07 18.21
CA PRO A 270 -6.84 -8.83 16.96
C PRO A 270 -8.19 -8.81 16.23
N TRP A 271 -8.20 -9.13 14.93
CA TRP A 271 -9.42 -9.20 14.15
C TRP A 271 -9.91 -10.64 14.12
N VAL A 272 -11.07 -10.90 14.76
CA VAL A 272 -11.55 -12.24 15.08
C VAL A 272 -12.45 -12.80 13.98
N ILE A 273 -12.05 -13.95 13.41
CA ILE A 273 -12.85 -14.66 12.41
C ILE A 273 -14.14 -15.17 13.04
N GLY A 274 -15.26 -14.90 12.36
CA GLY A 274 -16.58 -15.39 12.83
C GLY A 274 -17.29 -14.40 13.75
N GLU A 275 -16.59 -13.52 14.44
CA GLU A 275 -17.13 -12.42 15.26
C GLU A 275 -17.10 -11.12 14.50
N ASP A 276 -15.90 -10.58 14.25
CA ASP A 276 -15.71 -9.27 13.63
C ASP A 276 -15.97 -9.28 12.14
N PHE A 277 -15.66 -10.38 11.48
CA PHE A 277 -15.87 -10.56 10.03
C PHE A 277 -16.19 -12.00 9.66
N LYS A 278 -16.81 -12.19 8.49
CA LYS A 278 -17.32 -13.51 8.05
C LYS A 278 -16.61 -14.08 6.82
N THR A 279 -15.81 -13.30 6.14
CA THR A 279 -15.05 -13.72 4.95
C THR A 279 -13.78 -12.90 4.81
N PRO A 280 -12.68 -13.45 4.28
CA PRO A 280 -11.42 -12.73 4.19
C PRO A 280 -11.50 -11.57 3.19
N THR A 281 -10.79 -10.50 3.52
CA THR A 281 -10.41 -9.42 2.60
C THR A 281 -8.94 -9.57 2.18
N CYS A 282 -8.47 -8.70 1.29
CA CYS A 282 -7.05 -8.65 0.94
C CYS A 282 -6.17 -8.55 2.19
N ALA A 283 -6.56 -7.67 3.13
CA ALA A 283 -5.83 -7.45 4.38
C ALA A 283 -5.80 -8.69 5.29
N THR A 284 -6.87 -9.49 5.33
CA THR A 284 -6.90 -10.74 6.12
C THR A 284 -5.79 -11.69 5.70
N CYS A 285 -5.65 -11.91 4.39
CA CYS A 285 -4.67 -12.85 3.85
C CYS A 285 -3.24 -12.29 3.87
N HIS A 286 -3.06 -10.97 3.68
CA HIS A 286 -1.74 -10.40 3.40
C HIS A 286 -1.06 -9.72 4.59
N ASN A 287 -1.79 -9.08 5.52
CA ASN A 287 -1.13 -8.24 6.53
C ASN A 287 -1.82 -8.13 7.90
N SER A 288 -3.09 -8.48 8.05
CA SER A 288 -3.77 -8.32 9.34
C SER A 288 -3.30 -9.31 10.41
N LEU A 289 -3.39 -8.87 11.67
CA LEU A 289 -3.42 -9.75 12.83
C LEU A 289 -4.81 -10.38 12.90
N VAL A 290 -4.86 -11.69 12.79
CA VAL A 290 -6.10 -12.46 12.73
C VAL A 290 -6.09 -13.50 13.84
N ALA A 291 -7.17 -13.61 14.60
CA ALA A 291 -7.38 -14.63 15.61
C ALA A 291 -8.69 -15.39 15.35
N ASP A 292 -8.83 -16.54 15.99
CA ASP A 292 -10.10 -17.25 16.09
C ASP A 292 -10.90 -16.82 17.32
N THR A 293 -12.07 -17.40 17.51
CA THR A 293 -12.97 -17.13 18.65
C THR A 293 -12.45 -17.65 19.99
N GLU A 294 -11.40 -18.46 20.00
CA GLU A 294 -10.74 -19.00 21.19
C GLU A 294 -9.54 -18.12 21.59
N GLY A 295 -9.20 -17.11 20.76
CA GLY A 295 -8.09 -16.16 20.99
C GLY A 295 -6.75 -16.65 20.42
N GLU A 296 -6.71 -17.78 19.72
CA GLU A 296 -5.51 -18.29 19.08
C GLU A 296 -5.15 -17.44 17.86
N ILE A 297 -3.88 -17.04 17.74
CA ILE A 297 -3.40 -16.23 16.63
C ILE A 297 -3.21 -17.10 15.39
N ILE A 298 -4.08 -16.89 14.40
CA ILE A 298 -4.02 -17.54 13.08
C ILE A 298 -2.95 -16.91 12.19
N ALA A 299 -2.86 -15.59 12.22
CA ALA A 299 -1.91 -14.84 11.42
C ALA A 299 -1.42 -13.59 12.14
N THR A 300 -0.11 -13.40 12.24
CA THR A 300 0.50 -12.21 12.85
C THR A 300 0.38 -11.00 11.94
N ARG A 301 0.24 -9.79 12.51
CA ARG A 301 0.31 -8.55 11.73
C ARG A 301 1.66 -8.43 11.02
N THR A 302 1.64 -7.92 9.79
CA THR A 302 2.86 -7.59 9.07
C THR A 302 2.62 -6.47 8.05
N HIS A 303 3.66 -5.66 7.80
CA HIS A 303 3.72 -4.70 6.70
C HIS A 303 4.70 -5.13 5.60
N ASP A 304 5.36 -6.29 5.74
CA ASP A 304 5.94 -7.01 4.61
C ASP A 304 4.86 -7.83 3.89
N PHE A 305 4.26 -7.24 2.86
CA PHE A 305 3.20 -7.86 2.07
C PHE A 305 3.64 -9.12 1.30
N GLY A 306 4.94 -9.40 1.25
CA GLY A 306 5.52 -10.59 0.66
C GLY A 306 5.64 -11.78 1.61
N SER A 307 5.57 -11.57 2.93
CA SER A 307 5.93 -12.54 3.96
C SER A 307 5.10 -13.84 3.96
N ARG A 308 3.91 -13.83 3.35
CA ARG A 308 3.00 -14.99 3.19
C ARG A 308 2.89 -15.47 1.75
N LEU A 309 3.70 -14.93 0.83
CA LEU A 309 3.67 -15.27 -0.59
C LEU A 309 4.92 -16.06 -0.97
N TRP A 310 4.76 -17.29 -1.41
CA TRP A 310 5.86 -18.17 -1.86
C TRP A 310 6.14 -18.03 -3.36
N THR A 311 5.13 -17.72 -4.15
CA THR A 311 5.24 -17.49 -5.58
C THR A 311 4.80 -16.09 -5.93
N ARG A 312 5.40 -15.51 -6.95
CA ARG A 312 4.97 -14.26 -7.56
C ARG A 312 4.19 -14.56 -8.83
N LEU A 313 2.91 -14.25 -8.80
CA LEU A 313 2.01 -14.45 -9.93
C LEU A 313 2.16 -13.33 -10.96
N PHE A 314 2.29 -12.11 -10.46
CA PHE A 314 2.61 -10.93 -11.24
C PHE A 314 4.13 -10.79 -11.30
N GLY A 315 4.70 -11.23 -12.38
CA GLY A 315 6.12 -11.10 -12.66
C GLY A 315 6.33 -10.61 -14.09
N LEU A 316 7.55 -10.19 -14.40
CA LEU A 316 7.93 -10.04 -15.79
C LEU A 316 7.89 -11.44 -16.42
N ILE A 317 6.83 -11.65 -17.21
CA ILE A 317 6.60 -12.73 -18.15
C ILE A 317 6.06 -14.01 -17.47
N TYR A 318 6.76 -14.60 -16.51
CA TYR A 318 6.41 -15.91 -15.92
C TYR A 318 6.17 -15.84 -14.43
N SER A 319 5.40 -16.78 -13.88
CA SER A 319 5.35 -17.01 -12.44
C SER A 319 6.70 -17.55 -11.95
N HIS A 320 7.08 -17.16 -10.73
CA HIS A 320 8.39 -17.53 -10.17
C HIS A 320 8.37 -17.44 -8.64
N PRO A 321 9.34 -18.07 -7.92
CA PRO A 321 9.51 -17.85 -6.50
C PRO A 321 9.68 -16.37 -6.16
N GLN A 322 9.20 -15.94 -5.00
CA GLN A 322 9.37 -14.54 -4.61
C GLN A 322 10.86 -14.13 -4.58
N PRO A 323 11.20 -12.91 -4.99
CA PRO A 323 12.51 -12.34 -4.67
C PRO A 323 12.73 -12.26 -3.15
N LYS A 324 13.99 -12.40 -2.71
CA LYS A 324 14.38 -12.41 -1.29
C LYS A 324 14.10 -11.08 -0.60
N ASP A 325 14.27 -9.98 -1.34
CA ASP A 325 14.05 -8.63 -0.83
C ASP A 325 13.25 -7.74 -1.81
N GLY A 326 12.94 -6.52 -1.37
CA GLY A 326 12.21 -5.54 -2.17
C GLY A 326 13.02 -4.92 -3.30
N GLN A 327 14.34 -5.01 -3.26
CA GLN A 327 15.26 -4.40 -4.23
C GLN A 327 15.47 -5.29 -5.45
N THR A 328 14.41 -5.59 -6.17
CA THR A 328 14.40 -6.59 -7.25
C THR A 328 15.30 -6.23 -8.44
N TRP A 329 15.72 -4.98 -8.57
CA TRP A 329 16.68 -4.55 -9.60
C TRP A 329 18.12 -5.05 -9.35
N ASN A 330 18.42 -5.59 -8.16
CA ASN A 330 19.71 -6.21 -7.85
C ASN A 330 19.79 -7.66 -8.33
N LEU A 331 18.65 -8.27 -8.60
CA LEU A 331 18.55 -9.62 -9.14
C LEU A 331 19.14 -9.65 -10.56
N ARG A 332 19.75 -10.76 -10.96
CA ARG A 332 20.25 -10.98 -12.33
C ARG A 332 19.81 -12.33 -12.82
N ASN A 333 19.20 -12.35 -14.01
CA ASN A 333 18.97 -13.60 -14.72
C ASN A 333 20.22 -14.05 -15.49
N LYS A 334 20.14 -15.18 -16.18
CA LYS A 334 21.27 -15.74 -16.96
C LYS A 334 21.71 -14.87 -18.14
N ASP A 335 20.83 -13.97 -18.62
CA ASP A 335 21.14 -13.01 -19.68
C ASP A 335 21.74 -11.70 -19.12
N GLY A 336 21.94 -11.60 -17.80
CA GLY A 336 22.47 -10.42 -17.11
C GLY A 336 21.44 -9.30 -16.88
N LEU A 337 20.16 -9.52 -17.22
CA LEU A 337 19.09 -8.56 -17.01
C LEU A 337 18.61 -8.59 -15.53
N PRO A 338 18.12 -7.46 -14.99
CA PRO A 338 17.59 -7.40 -13.63
C PRO A 338 16.17 -8.00 -13.56
N MET A 339 16.03 -9.24 -13.95
CA MET A 339 14.79 -10.00 -14.06
C MET A 339 14.86 -11.33 -13.34
N PRO A 340 13.75 -11.81 -12.77
CA PRO A 340 13.68 -13.12 -12.10
C PRO A 340 13.79 -14.31 -13.05
N THR A 341 13.50 -14.09 -14.34
CA THR A 341 13.59 -15.12 -15.40
C THR A 341 14.25 -14.55 -16.64
N THR A 342 14.77 -15.41 -17.50
CA THR A 342 15.05 -15.07 -18.89
C THR A 342 13.74 -14.93 -19.69
N PHE A 343 13.82 -14.43 -20.92
CA PHE A 343 12.66 -14.42 -21.84
C PHE A 343 12.14 -15.82 -22.19
N THR A 344 12.92 -16.88 -21.94
CA THR A 344 12.51 -18.28 -22.11
C THR A 344 12.06 -18.97 -20.83
N GLY A 345 11.98 -18.23 -19.72
CA GLY A 345 11.43 -18.73 -18.46
C GLY A 345 12.43 -19.39 -17.51
N GLU A 346 13.74 -19.36 -17.83
CA GLU A 346 14.76 -19.90 -16.93
C GLU A 346 14.93 -18.99 -15.73
N LEU A 347 14.85 -19.57 -14.53
CA LEU A 347 14.97 -18.82 -13.28
C LEU A 347 16.38 -18.22 -13.08
N ALA A 348 16.42 -17.05 -12.44
CA ALA A 348 17.66 -16.49 -11.94
C ALA A 348 18.27 -17.42 -10.88
N GLU A 349 19.60 -17.58 -10.93
CA GLU A 349 20.32 -18.51 -10.05
C GLU A 349 20.36 -18.00 -8.59
N THR A 350 20.29 -16.71 -8.41
CA THR A 350 20.36 -16.06 -7.10
C THR A 350 19.28 -15.00 -6.95
N GLY A 351 19.00 -14.59 -5.70
CA GLY A 351 18.07 -13.51 -5.40
C GLY A 351 16.59 -13.94 -5.27
N LEU A 352 16.25 -15.20 -5.56
CA LEU A 352 14.94 -15.79 -5.27
C LEU A 352 14.97 -16.59 -3.97
N ILE A 353 13.82 -16.67 -3.28
CA ILE A 353 13.69 -17.51 -2.08
C ILE A 353 13.85 -18.98 -2.45
N ASP A 354 14.49 -19.73 -1.57
CA ASP A 354 14.67 -21.17 -1.75
C ASP A 354 13.40 -21.97 -1.40
N GLU A 355 13.44 -23.28 -1.59
CA GLU A 355 12.32 -24.18 -1.36
C GLU A 355 11.87 -24.15 0.12
N THR A 356 12.81 -24.06 1.06
CA THR A 356 12.51 -24.00 2.50
C THR A 356 11.66 -22.78 2.84
N GLU A 357 12.07 -21.61 2.34
CA GLU A 357 11.31 -20.37 2.55
C GLU A 357 9.97 -20.39 1.79
N GLN A 358 9.91 -20.98 0.59
CA GLN A 358 8.65 -21.15 -0.13
C GLN A 358 7.65 -21.98 0.68
N VAL A 359 8.10 -23.12 1.25
CA VAL A 359 7.25 -23.98 2.10
C VAL A 359 6.80 -23.22 3.34
N ALA A 360 7.68 -22.48 3.99
CA ALA A 360 7.36 -21.69 5.17
C ALA A 360 6.29 -20.62 4.88
N ARG A 361 6.43 -19.85 3.79
CA ARG A 361 5.45 -18.84 3.38
C ARG A 361 4.12 -19.45 2.97
N LYS A 362 4.15 -20.57 2.20
CA LYS A 362 2.95 -21.32 1.83
C LYS A 362 2.20 -21.82 3.06
N SER A 363 2.92 -22.31 4.08
CA SER A 363 2.32 -22.74 5.35
C SER A 363 1.62 -21.60 6.08
N LYS A 364 2.23 -20.40 6.15
CA LYS A 364 1.61 -19.21 6.74
C LYS A 364 0.30 -18.83 6.02
N MET A 365 0.29 -18.85 4.69
CA MET A 365 -0.92 -18.57 3.91
C MET A 365 -1.97 -19.67 4.09
N SER A 366 -1.55 -20.95 4.09
CA SER A 366 -2.44 -22.10 4.33
C SER A 366 -3.14 -21.99 5.69
N GLY A 367 -2.43 -21.54 6.74
CA GLY A 367 -3.02 -21.33 8.07
C GLY A 367 -4.23 -20.38 8.03
N VAL A 368 -4.16 -19.31 7.25
CA VAL A 368 -5.30 -18.40 7.06
C VAL A 368 -6.46 -19.11 6.38
N CYS A 369 -6.22 -19.93 5.37
CA CYS A 369 -7.28 -20.66 4.67
C CYS A 369 -7.92 -21.72 5.58
N LEU A 370 -7.11 -22.44 6.35
CA LEU A 370 -7.53 -23.53 7.25
C LEU A 370 -8.44 -23.08 8.39
N SER A 371 -8.45 -21.78 8.71
CA SER A 371 -9.39 -21.25 9.71
C SER A 371 -10.87 -21.35 9.28
N CYS A 372 -11.14 -21.58 8.00
CA CYS A 372 -12.49 -21.70 7.45
C CYS A 372 -12.66 -22.93 6.55
N HIS A 373 -11.59 -23.42 5.92
CA HIS A 373 -11.62 -24.51 4.93
C HIS A 373 -10.93 -25.78 5.44
N SER A 374 -11.35 -26.94 4.95
CA SER A 374 -10.70 -28.20 5.26
C SER A 374 -9.33 -28.32 4.57
N THR A 375 -8.42 -29.10 5.14
CA THR A 375 -7.09 -29.38 4.59
C THR A 375 -7.16 -29.86 3.14
N SER A 376 -8.08 -30.79 2.85
CA SER A 376 -8.23 -31.32 1.48
C SER A 376 -8.64 -30.27 0.46
N TRP A 377 -9.46 -29.30 0.90
CA TRP A 377 -9.84 -28.17 0.05
C TRP A 377 -8.64 -27.24 -0.20
N VAL A 378 -7.92 -26.86 0.87
CA VAL A 378 -6.77 -25.96 0.76
C VAL A 378 -5.66 -26.56 -0.13
N ASP A 379 -5.33 -27.83 0.08
CA ASP A 379 -4.34 -28.53 -0.74
C ASP A 379 -4.80 -28.64 -2.20
N GLY A 380 -6.08 -28.92 -2.41
CA GLY A 380 -6.71 -28.97 -3.74
C GLY A 380 -6.62 -27.61 -4.45
N HIS A 381 -6.96 -26.53 -3.76
CA HIS A 381 -6.91 -25.18 -4.30
C HIS A 381 -5.49 -24.78 -4.74
N PHE A 382 -4.50 -24.96 -3.88
CA PHE A 382 -3.12 -24.59 -4.24
C PHE A 382 -2.54 -25.47 -5.33
N ARG A 383 -2.90 -26.75 -5.41
CA ARG A 383 -2.52 -27.61 -6.53
C ARG A 383 -3.11 -27.10 -7.84
N GLN A 384 -4.40 -26.78 -7.88
CA GLN A 384 -5.05 -26.23 -9.09
C GLN A 384 -4.45 -24.88 -9.49
N MET A 385 -4.14 -24.02 -8.52
CA MET A 385 -3.45 -22.75 -8.78
C MET A 385 -2.08 -22.99 -9.43
N GLU A 386 -1.29 -23.92 -8.94
CA GLU A 386 0.03 -24.26 -9.48
C GLU A 386 -0.07 -24.83 -10.90
N GLU A 387 -1.04 -25.73 -11.14
CA GLU A 387 -1.31 -26.29 -12.48
C GLU A 387 -1.74 -25.21 -13.48
N GLN A 388 -2.61 -24.29 -13.05
CA GLN A 388 -3.05 -23.17 -13.89
C GLN A 388 -1.90 -22.20 -14.19
N ASN A 389 -1.04 -21.91 -13.22
CA ASN A 389 0.13 -21.08 -13.44
C ASN A 389 1.09 -21.71 -14.45
N GLN A 390 1.34 -23.01 -14.36
CA GLN A 390 2.16 -23.74 -15.33
C GLN A 390 1.56 -23.69 -16.75
N ALA A 391 0.24 -23.84 -16.86
CA ALA A 391 -0.44 -23.74 -18.14
C ALA A 391 -0.34 -22.33 -18.74
N ALA A 392 -0.53 -21.28 -17.92
CA ALA A 392 -0.38 -19.89 -18.35
C ALA A 392 1.06 -19.60 -18.80
N ASP A 393 2.05 -20.06 -18.04
CA ASP A 393 3.47 -19.90 -18.36
C ASP A 393 3.84 -20.62 -19.67
N ALA A 394 3.29 -21.81 -19.94
CA ALA A 394 3.50 -22.52 -21.18
C ALA A 394 2.92 -21.77 -22.40
N MET A 395 1.76 -21.12 -22.24
CA MET A 395 1.17 -20.28 -23.30
C MET A 395 2.02 -19.03 -23.56
N VAL A 396 2.49 -18.37 -22.49
CA VAL A 396 3.39 -17.21 -22.59
C VAL A 396 4.70 -17.62 -23.27
N LEU A 397 5.29 -18.77 -22.92
CA LEU A 397 6.49 -19.27 -23.58
C LEU A 397 6.28 -19.48 -25.09
N LYS A 398 5.12 -19.99 -25.48
CA LYS A 398 4.77 -20.15 -26.88
C LYS A 398 4.70 -18.81 -27.62
N ALA A 399 4.07 -17.81 -27.02
CA ALA A 399 4.03 -16.44 -27.58
C ALA A 399 5.44 -15.85 -27.68
N THR A 400 6.26 -15.99 -26.64
CA THR A 400 7.66 -15.51 -26.61
C THR A 400 8.50 -16.17 -27.73
N GLN A 401 8.32 -17.47 -28.01
CA GLN A 401 9.00 -18.14 -29.11
C GLN A 401 8.63 -17.55 -30.48
N HIS A 402 7.40 -17.10 -30.67
CA HIS A 402 7.00 -16.39 -31.89
C HIS A 402 7.63 -15.01 -31.98
N LEU A 403 7.69 -14.28 -30.90
CA LEU A 403 8.37 -12.98 -30.81
C LEU A 403 9.85 -13.10 -31.14
N GLN A 404 10.56 -14.09 -30.56
CA GLN A 404 11.98 -14.35 -30.84
C GLN A 404 12.23 -14.67 -32.31
N LYS A 405 11.32 -15.39 -32.99
CA LYS A 405 11.40 -15.59 -34.42
C LYS A 405 11.29 -14.31 -35.22
N ALA A 406 10.42 -13.39 -34.83
CA ALA A 406 10.28 -12.08 -35.46
C ALA A 406 11.59 -11.27 -35.31
N TRP A 407 12.15 -11.21 -34.11
CA TRP A 407 13.45 -10.57 -33.87
C TRP A 407 14.57 -11.19 -34.70
N ASN A 408 14.71 -12.51 -34.68
CA ASN A 408 15.76 -13.24 -35.43
C ASN A 408 15.63 -13.10 -36.94
N SER A 409 14.44 -12.83 -37.46
CA SER A 409 14.18 -12.61 -38.88
C SER A 409 14.24 -11.14 -39.30
N GLY A 410 14.43 -10.22 -38.35
CA GLY A 410 14.47 -8.78 -38.61
C GLY A 410 13.11 -8.16 -38.92
N VAL A 411 12.01 -8.84 -38.60
CA VAL A 411 10.64 -8.29 -38.71
C VAL A 411 10.34 -7.34 -37.55
N ALA A 412 11.00 -7.53 -36.40
CA ALA A 412 10.96 -6.67 -35.23
C ALA A 412 12.37 -6.51 -34.68
N ASN A 413 12.63 -5.48 -33.86
CA ASN A 413 13.93 -5.18 -33.29
C ASN A 413 13.96 -5.41 -31.77
N ALA A 414 14.79 -6.34 -31.33
CA ALA A 414 14.91 -6.69 -29.89
C ALA A 414 15.53 -5.59 -29.01
N GLU A 415 16.04 -4.47 -29.56
CA GLU A 415 16.63 -3.39 -28.78
C GLU A 415 15.58 -2.67 -27.92
N ASN A 416 14.34 -2.53 -28.44
CA ASN A 416 13.19 -2.11 -27.67
C ASN A 416 12.08 -3.18 -27.81
N PRO A 417 11.84 -4.01 -26.80
CA PRO A 417 10.89 -5.12 -26.89
C PRO A 417 9.41 -4.71 -26.77
N PHE A 418 9.07 -3.42 -26.95
CA PHE A 418 7.72 -2.90 -26.67
C PHE A 418 7.16 -1.95 -27.74
N ASP A 419 7.86 -1.64 -28.84
CA ASP A 419 7.45 -0.60 -29.79
C ASP A 419 6.77 -1.14 -31.05
N GLU A 420 7.05 -2.37 -31.49
CA GLU A 420 6.39 -2.93 -32.65
C GLU A 420 5.08 -3.65 -32.31
N TYR A 421 4.24 -3.84 -33.34
CA TYR A 421 2.91 -4.43 -33.19
C TYR A 421 2.92 -5.84 -32.59
N ILE A 422 3.86 -6.71 -33.00
CA ILE A 422 3.96 -8.08 -32.48
C ILE A 422 4.38 -8.08 -31.01
N GLU A 423 5.19 -7.13 -30.60
CA GLU A 423 5.62 -6.94 -29.21
C GLU A 423 4.48 -6.47 -28.33
N ARG A 424 3.64 -5.56 -28.82
CA ARG A 424 2.41 -5.14 -28.12
C ARG A 424 1.44 -6.29 -27.90
N LEU A 425 1.24 -7.15 -28.91
CA LEU A 425 0.44 -8.37 -28.75
C LEU A 425 1.06 -9.33 -27.73
N TRP A 426 2.40 -9.41 -27.68
CA TRP A 426 3.08 -10.22 -26.70
C TRP A 426 2.95 -9.66 -25.27
N ILE A 427 3.00 -8.33 -25.10
CA ILE A 427 2.70 -7.68 -23.81
C ILE A 427 1.30 -8.02 -23.32
N GLU A 428 0.29 -7.88 -24.17
CA GLU A 428 -1.09 -8.25 -23.84
C GLU A 428 -1.19 -9.70 -23.36
N GLN A 429 -0.47 -10.61 -23.99
CA GLN A 429 -0.48 -12.03 -23.66
C GLN A 429 0.04 -12.31 -22.25
N TRP A 430 1.18 -11.73 -21.86
CA TRP A 430 1.76 -12.03 -20.54
C TRP A 430 1.34 -11.06 -19.44
N LEU A 431 1.17 -9.77 -19.74
CA LEU A 431 0.86 -8.77 -18.75
C LEU A 431 -0.63 -8.73 -18.42
N PHE A 432 -1.52 -8.90 -19.42
CA PHE A 432 -2.95 -8.82 -19.18
C PHE A 432 -3.57 -10.22 -19.05
N TYR A 433 -3.51 -11.06 -20.06
CA TYR A 433 -4.24 -12.33 -20.08
C TYR A 433 -3.64 -13.37 -19.11
N ALA A 434 -2.33 -13.60 -19.14
CA ALA A 434 -1.72 -14.57 -18.24
C ALA A 434 -1.80 -14.15 -16.77
N ASN A 435 -1.64 -12.85 -16.46
CA ASN A 435 -1.84 -12.37 -15.11
C ASN A 435 -3.29 -12.53 -14.65
N SER A 436 -4.27 -12.23 -15.50
CA SER A 436 -5.69 -12.45 -15.16
C SER A 436 -5.95 -13.91 -14.81
N ALA A 437 -5.45 -14.86 -15.62
CA ALA A 437 -5.60 -16.28 -15.33
C ALA A 437 -4.92 -16.70 -14.02
N ARG A 438 -3.72 -16.21 -13.74
CA ARG A 438 -2.97 -16.50 -12.50
C ARG A 438 -3.68 -15.94 -11.27
N TYR A 439 -4.16 -14.70 -11.32
CA TYR A 439 -4.93 -14.10 -10.23
C TYR A 439 -6.27 -14.79 -10.01
N ALA A 440 -6.95 -15.17 -11.10
CA ALA A 440 -8.20 -15.92 -11.03
C ALA A 440 -8.00 -17.25 -10.30
N SER A 441 -6.96 -17.99 -10.63
CA SER A 441 -6.63 -19.26 -9.98
C SER A 441 -6.27 -19.09 -8.50
N ALA A 442 -5.61 -17.99 -8.14
CA ALA A 442 -5.16 -17.76 -6.76
C ALA A 442 -6.28 -17.31 -5.81
N MET A 443 -7.25 -16.52 -6.28
CA MET A 443 -8.20 -15.84 -5.40
C MET A 443 -9.66 -16.28 -5.57
N SER A 444 -10.06 -16.81 -6.72
CA SER A 444 -11.47 -17.18 -6.94
C SER A 444 -11.68 -18.59 -7.48
N GLY A 445 -10.61 -19.29 -7.78
CA GLY A 445 -10.63 -20.58 -8.41
C GLY A 445 -10.57 -20.53 -9.95
N PRO A 446 -10.31 -21.66 -10.59
CA PRO A 446 -10.01 -21.72 -12.03
C PRO A 446 -11.23 -21.45 -12.94
N ASP A 447 -12.41 -21.35 -12.39
CA ASP A 447 -13.65 -21.10 -13.13
C ASP A 447 -13.93 -19.61 -13.40
N TYR A 448 -13.05 -18.72 -12.95
CA TYR A 448 -13.17 -17.29 -13.28
C TYR A 448 -12.67 -16.99 -14.70
N ALA A 449 -11.65 -17.68 -15.17
CA ALA A 449 -10.91 -17.33 -16.40
C ALA A 449 -11.57 -17.87 -17.68
#